data_aa855c4cb9f3747f104a36ffa478df17
#
_entry.id   aa855c4cb9f3747f104a36ffa478df17
#
_cell.length_a   1.000
_cell.length_b   1.000
_cell.length_c   1.000
_cell.angle_alpha   90.00
_cell.angle_beta   90.00
_cell.angle_gamma   90.00
#
_symmetry.space_group_name_H-M   'P 1'
#
loop_
_entity.id
_entity.type
_entity.pdbx_description
1 polymer ?
#
loop_
_entity_poly.entity_id
_entity_poly.type
_entity_poly.pdbx_seq_one_letter_code
_entity_poly.pdbx_strand_id
1 'polypeptide(L)'
;GLALGTTADDAQGEPNGILEGIPAQTLVRKHIPGFTLDEMRAALADDSARYASCGITTAQGGPAFSPMDAELGHKVTELVLDCAHDGTLTIRTVLFIRANDMSRLAPYPNHVPGTDLSGNGRVTMGAAKLWADGDPRGHTGYFLEPYPFVDPAKGADYRGEFLYTVDELVEKILPIHKAGWQIAIHANGDGGIEIVTQAYERLQQLHPRPNARHLVIHCQYPSYSQLQRLKAAGAYPCFFISPLYHWGEIHAGYVGADRVARFCPCHDADELGLPYNLHTDAPITPVDPLIQVCTAVTRTSRKGTVYGPDQAVTAMSALRAVTIHAAFLNFEEHVKGSLTPGKYADMVLLAENPLTVAPEHIKDIAVLRTYVGGDVVYSRS
;
A
#
# COMPACT_ATOMS: atom_id res chain seq x y z
N GLY A 1 3.80 -24.39 13.12
CA GLY A 1 4.54 -23.17 13.04
C GLY A 1 5.58 -23.22 11.95
N LEU A 2 5.36 -22.51 10.87
CA LEU A 2 6.35 -22.37 9.79
C LEU A 2 7.57 -21.63 10.33
N ALA A 3 8.76 -22.22 10.19
CA ALA A 3 10.02 -21.52 10.41
C ALA A 3 10.20 -20.51 9.26
N LEU A 4 9.68 -19.30 9.47
CA LEU A 4 9.72 -18.22 8.50
C LEU A 4 11.10 -17.54 8.55
N GLY A 5 12.07 -18.13 7.90
CA GLY A 5 13.38 -17.54 7.70
C GLY A 5 14.49 -18.57 7.75
N THR A 6 15.23 -18.69 6.65
CA THR A 6 16.41 -19.52 6.53
C THR A 6 17.64 -18.66 6.31
N THR A 7 18.77 -19.05 6.91
CA THR A 7 20.08 -18.66 6.39
C THR A 7 20.34 -19.59 5.20
N ALA A 8 20.64 -19.01 4.03
CA ALA A 8 21.05 -19.82 2.90
C ALA A 8 22.52 -20.19 3.05
N ASP A 9 22.83 -21.44 2.73
CA ASP A 9 24.20 -21.97 2.78
C ASP A 9 24.78 -22.09 1.36
N ASP A 10 26.08 -22.05 1.25
CA ASP A 10 26.77 -22.34 0.00
C ASP A 10 26.86 -23.87 -0.26
N ALA A 11 27.52 -24.27 -1.35
CA ALA A 11 27.68 -25.67 -1.72
C ALA A 11 28.51 -26.50 -0.70
N GLN A 12 29.19 -25.86 0.25
CA GLN A 12 29.97 -26.46 1.33
C GLN A 12 29.19 -26.53 2.64
N GLY A 13 27.97 -25.97 2.70
CA GLY A 13 27.14 -25.92 3.90
C GLY A 13 27.48 -24.74 4.83
N GLU A 14 28.23 -23.76 4.35
CA GLU A 14 28.58 -22.56 5.11
C GLU A 14 27.58 -21.42 4.77
N PRO A 15 27.24 -20.56 5.75
CA PRO A 15 26.33 -19.42 5.50
C PRO A 15 26.85 -18.51 4.38
N ASN A 16 26.07 -18.34 3.32
CA ASN A 16 26.43 -17.51 2.16
C ASN A 16 26.08 -16.00 2.32
N GLY A 17 25.58 -15.60 3.49
CA GLY A 17 25.19 -14.23 3.81
C GLY A 17 23.77 -13.84 3.37
N ILE A 18 23.01 -14.72 2.76
CA ILE A 18 21.62 -14.50 2.40
C ILE A 18 20.72 -14.85 3.60
N LEU A 19 19.86 -13.89 3.99
CA LEU A 19 18.90 -14.02 5.07
C LEU A 19 17.48 -13.89 4.51
N GLU A 20 16.79 -14.99 4.33
CA GLU A 20 15.42 -15.01 3.83
C GLU A 20 14.41 -14.94 4.98
N GLY A 21 13.44 -14.05 4.85
CA GLY A 21 12.36 -13.86 5.81
C GLY A 21 12.76 -13.08 7.08
N ILE A 22 11.74 -12.57 7.77
CA ILE A 22 11.90 -11.71 8.96
C ILE A 22 12.67 -12.40 10.09
N PRO A 23 12.43 -13.68 10.45
CA PRO A 23 13.16 -14.33 11.52
C PRO A 23 14.67 -14.40 11.29
N ALA A 24 15.11 -14.76 10.08
CA ALA A 24 16.53 -14.79 9.74
C ALA A 24 17.13 -13.38 9.75
N GLN A 25 16.46 -12.40 9.16
CA GLN A 25 16.90 -11.00 9.19
C GLN A 25 17.02 -10.44 10.62
N THR A 26 16.18 -10.90 11.55
CA THR A 26 16.23 -10.49 12.96
C THR A 26 17.58 -10.83 13.63
N LEU A 27 18.26 -11.87 13.18
CA LEU A 27 19.59 -12.24 13.68
C LEU A 27 20.60 -11.09 13.50
N VAL A 28 20.48 -10.32 12.42
CA VAL A 28 21.35 -9.17 12.14
C VAL A 28 20.69 -7.87 12.65
N ARG A 29 19.39 -7.68 12.41
CA ARG A 29 18.67 -6.44 12.76
C ARG A 29 18.79 -6.07 14.24
N LYS A 30 18.82 -7.06 15.15
CA LYS A 30 18.98 -6.81 16.60
C LYS A 30 20.31 -6.16 16.97
N HIS A 31 21.31 -6.18 16.06
CA HIS A 31 22.61 -5.56 16.26
C HIS A 31 22.75 -4.20 15.55
N ILE A 32 21.76 -3.79 14.77
CA ILE A 32 21.71 -2.49 14.12
C ILE A 32 21.14 -1.49 15.14
N PRO A 33 21.84 -0.40 15.45
CA PRO A 33 21.32 0.65 16.33
C PRO A 33 19.98 1.17 15.80
N GLY A 34 18.99 1.33 16.67
CA GLY A 34 17.73 1.98 16.30
C GLY A 34 17.94 3.47 16.07
N PHE A 35 17.06 4.08 15.30
CA PHE A 35 17.03 5.53 15.15
C PHE A 35 16.58 6.20 16.43
N THR A 36 17.17 7.34 16.75
CA THR A 36 16.71 8.23 17.80
C THR A 36 15.42 8.96 17.36
N LEU A 37 14.65 9.48 18.32
CA LEU A 37 13.45 10.27 18.00
C LEU A 37 13.80 11.54 17.22
N ASP A 38 14.97 12.16 17.46
CA ASP A 38 15.43 13.34 16.73
C ASP A 38 15.74 12.99 15.25
N GLU A 39 16.40 11.86 15.01
CA GLU A 39 16.64 11.37 13.64
C GLU A 39 15.32 11.03 12.93
N MET A 40 14.35 10.43 13.63
CA MET A 40 13.03 10.16 13.08
C MET A 40 12.26 11.44 12.77
N ARG A 41 12.36 12.46 13.61
CA ARG A 41 11.76 13.79 13.39
C ARG A 41 12.37 14.46 12.15
N ALA A 42 13.69 14.44 12.01
CA ALA A 42 14.37 14.97 10.82
C ALA A 42 13.93 14.22 9.55
N ALA A 43 13.85 12.90 9.60
CA ALA A 43 13.36 12.09 8.48
C ALA A 43 11.90 12.41 8.10
N LEU A 44 11.02 12.63 9.10
CA LEU A 44 9.62 13.03 8.85
C LEU A 44 9.53 14.40 8.17
N ALA A 45 10.39 15.37 8.56
CA ALA A 45 10.46 16.68 7.91
C ALA A 45 10.89 16.54 6.45
N ASP A 46 11.98 15.81 6.18
CA ASP A 46 12.50 15.59 4.84
C ASP A 46 11.51 14.83 3.94
N ASP A 47 10.90 13.76 4.46
CA ASP A 47 9.89 13.01 3.72
C ASP A 47 8.66 13.86 3.44
N SER A 48 8.17 14.63 4.42
CA SER A 48 7.03 15.53 4.24
C SER A 48 7.28 16.55 3.13
N ALA A 49 8.48 17.16 3.11
CA ALA A 49 8.89 18.10 2.06
C ALA A 49 9.00 17.41 0.70
N ARG A 50 9.57 16.21 0.64
CA ARG A 50 9.68 15.41 -0.58
C ARG A 50 8.31 15.01 -1.13
N TYR A 51 7.40 14.54 -0.29
CA TYR A 51 6.03 14.24 -0.69
C TYR A 51 5.32 15.47 -1.24
N ALA A 52 5.43 16.61 -0.56
CA ALA A 52 4.87 17.87 -1.02
C ALA A 52 5.42 18.28 -2.40
N SER A 53 6.72 18.07 -2.66
CA SER A 53 7.36 18.39 -3.95
C SER A 53 6.85 17.52 -5.11
N CYS A 54 6.31 16.35 -4.81
CA CYS A 54 5.65 15.45 -5.76
C CYS A 54 4.13 15.69 -5.88
N GLY A 55 3.59 16.73 -5.22
CA GLY A 55 2.16 17.04 -5.28
C GLY A 55 1.30 16.23 -4.32
N ILE A 56 1.89 15.55 -3.34
CA ILE A 56 1.14 14.77 -2.36
C ILE A 56 0.71 15.67 -1.21
N THR A 57 -0.59 15.73 -0.97
CA THR A 57 -1.20 16.47 0.14
C THR A 57 -1.55 15.58 1.33
N THR A 58 -1.77 14.28 1.08
CA THR A 58 -2.02 13.26 2.10
C THR A 58 -1.26 11.99 1.77
N ALA A 59 -0.48 11.48 2.72
CA ALA A 59 0.17 10.16 2.66
C ALA A 59 -0.58 9.16 3.56
N GLN A 60 -0.70 7.93 3.10
CA GLN A 60 -1.29 6.82 3.85
C GLN A 60 -0.21 5.80 4.19
N GLY A 61 -0.26 5.26 5.38
CA GLY A 61 0.72 4.32 5.91
C GLY A 61 1.31 4.88 7.19
N GLY A 62 2.58 4.79 7.37
CA GLY A 62 3.25 5.54 8.39
C GLY A 62 3.96 4.77 9.48
N PRO A 63 4.42 5.50 10.48
CA PRO A 63 5.41 5.10 11.47
C PRO A 63 4.94 4.02 12.43
N ALA A 64 3.65 3.81 12.59
CA ALA A 64 3.10 2.71 13.38
C ALA A 64 3.48 1.32 12.83
N PHE A 65 4.27 1.30 11.79
CA PHE A 65 4.88 0.13 11.16
C PHE A 65 6.06 -0.48 11.91
N SER A 66 6.37 -0.11 13.14
CA SER A 66 7.45 -0.79 13.84
C SER A 66 7.18 -2.30 13.89
N PRO A 67 7.98 -3.12 13.20
CA PRO A 67 7.71 -4.55 13.10
C PRO A 67 7.90 -5.31 14.40
N MET A 68 8.62 -4.76 15.36
CA MET A 68 9.19 -5.52 16.46
C MET A 68 8.74 -5.06 17.85
N ASP A 69 8.38 -3.79 18.04
CA ASP A 69 8.14 -3.21 19.36
C ASP A 69 6.87 -2.35 19.39
N ALA A 70 5.93 -2.70 20.28
CA ALA A 70 4.68 -1.95 20.46
C ALA A 70 4.95 -0.59 21.09
N GLU A 71 5.90 -0.51 22.02
CA GLU A 71 6.24 0.73 22.73
C GLU A 71 6.88 1.74 21.77
N LEU A 72 7.81 1.27 20.92
CA LEU A 72 8.40 2.12 19.88
C LEU A 72 7.33 2.61 18.89
N GLY A 73 6.40 1.73 18.47
CA GLY A 73 5.30 2.12 17.59
C GLY A 73 4.42 3.21 18.20
N HIS A 74 4.16 3.16 19.51
CA HIS A 74 3.43 4.20 20.21
C HIS A 74 4.22 5.52 20.26
N LYS A 75 5.50 5.48 20.66
CA LYS A 75 6.38 6.66 20.69
C LYS A 75 6.49 7.34 19.32
N VAL A 76 6.54 6.56 18.26
CA VAL A 76 6.59 7.09 16.89
C VAL A 76 5.24 7.73 16.51
N THR A 77 4.12 7.16 16.95
CA THR A 77 2.80 7.81 16.76
C THR A 77 2.74 9.15 17.48
N GLU A 78 3.19 9.22 18.74
CA GLU A 78 3.28 10.48 19.50
C GLU A 78 4.18 11.49 18.79
N LEU A 79 5.35 11.07 18.30
CA LEU A 79 6.25 11.93 17.52
C LEU A 79 5.57 12.51 16.27
N VAL A 80 4.77 11.72 15.54
CA VAL A 80 4.03 12.22 14.38
C VAL A 80 2.97 13.25 14.77
N LEU A 81 2.29 13.04 15.90
CA LEU A 81 1.34 14.02 16.44
C LEU A 81 2.04 15.32 16.85
N ASP A 82 3.18 15.24 17.50
CA ASP A 82 4.00 16.41 17.84
C ASP A 82 4.44 17.17 16.58
N CYS A 83 4.92 16.45 15.54
CA CYS A 83 5.29 17.02 14.25
C CYS A 83 4.09 17.68 13.52
N ALA A 84 2.88 17.16 13.73
CA ALA A 84 1.66 17.76 13.19
C ALA A 84 1.27 19.04 13.91
N HIS A 85 1.57 19.17 15.21
CA HIS A 85 1.27 20.35 16.01
C HIS A 85 2.29 21.48 15.82
N ASP A 86 3.57 21.16 15.71
CA ASP A 86 4.65 22.14 15.56
C ASP A 86 4.93 22.58 14.12
N GLY A 87 4.23 21.97 13.14
CA GLY A 87 4.36 22.30 11.72
C GLY A 87 5.50 21.59 10.98
N THR A 88 6.23 20.69 11.64
CA THR A 88 7.25 19.83 11.01
C THR A 88 6.61 18.95 9.93
N LEU A 89 5.42 18.39 10.22
CA LEU A 89 4.65 17.61 9.26
C LEU A 89 3.79 18.55 8.40
N THR A 90 4.21 18.82 7.17
CA THR A 90 3.56 19.77 6.27
C THR A 90 2.40 19.17 5.46
N ILE A 91 2.38 17.86 5.26
CA ILE A 91 1.29 17.13 4.60
C ILE A 91 0.38 16.44 5.63
N ARG A 92 -0.77 15.95 5.18
CA ARG A 92 -1.63 15.10 6.03
C ARG A 92 -1.14 13.66 6.02
N THR A 93 -1.42 12.95 7.09
CA THR A 93 -1.04 11.54 7.24
C THR A 93 -2.20 10.70 7.75
N VAL A 94 -2.47 9.57 7.11
CA VAL A 94 -3.39 8.53 7.60
C VAL A 94 -2.56 7.41 8.19
N LEU A 95 -2.63 7.20 9.51
CA LEU A 95 -1.82 6.22 10.22
C LEU A 95 -2.46 4.84 10.20
N PHE A 96 -1.74 3.86 9.66
CA PHE A 96 -2.09 2.45 9.82
C PHE A 96 -1.39 1.88 11.04
N ILE A 97 -2.14 1.13 11.85
CA ILE A 97 -1.60 0.46 13.03
C ILE A 97 -1.32 -1.01 12.68
N ARG A 98 -0.09 -1.45 12.85
CA ARG A 98 0.21 -2.89 12.72
C ARG A 98 -0.51 -3.65 13.83
N ALA A 99 -1.40 -4.55 13.46
CA ALA A 99 -2.23 -5.30 14.39
C ALA A 99 -2.18 -6.79 14.07
N ASN A 100 -1.33 -7.53 14.77
CA ASN A 100 -1.39 -8.99 14.75
C ASN A 100 -2.52 -9.52 15.65
N ASP A 101 -3.00 -8.70 16.57
CA ASP A 101 -4.10 -8.95 17.50
C ASP A 101 -4.64 -7.64 18.09
N MET A 102 -5.66 -7.73 18.93
CA MET A 102 -6.31 -6.58 19.56
C MET A 102 -5.41 -5.81 20.56
N SER A 103 -4.35 -6.41 21.08
CA SER A 103 -3.48 -5.74 22.05
C SER A 103 -2.78 -4.51 21.47
N ARG A 104 -2.45 -4.57 20.18
CA ARG A 104 -1.84 -3.45 19.44
C ARG A 104 -2.81 -2.29 19.22
N LEU A 105 -4.11 -2.56 19.25
CA LEU A 105 -5.17 -1.58 19.07
C LEU A 105 -5.71 -1.04 20.40
N ALA A 106 -5.35 -1.66 21.52
CA ALA A 106 -5.79 -1.27 22.87
C ALA A 106 -5.51 0.21 23.24
N PRO A 107 -4.39 0.85 22.80
CA PRO A 107 -4.15 2.26 23.03
C PRO A 107 -5.17 3.19 22.33
N TYR A 108 -5.97 2.67 21.40
CA TYR A 108 -6.92 3.43 20.59
C TYR A 108 -8.36 2.93 20.78
N PRO A 109 -8.94 2.97 22.00
CA PRO A 109 -10.19 2.26 22.33
C PRO A 109 -11.44 2.83 21.65
N ASN A 110 -11.43 4.13 21.30
CA ASN A 110 -12.58 4.81 20.68
C ASN A 110 -12.37 5.02 19.18
N HIS A 111 -11.72 4.06 18.55
CA HIS A 111 -11.30 4.19 17.18
C HIS A 111 -12.46 4.11 16.18
N VAL A 112 -12.56 5.12 15.31
CA VAL A 112 -13.37 5.13 14.10
C VAL A 112 -12.45 5.50 12.94
N PRO A 113 -12.47 4.79 11.80
CA PRO A 113 -11.69 5.18 10.62
C PRO A 113 -11.92 6.66 10.25
N GLY A 114 -10.83 7.40 9.98
CA GLY A 114 -10.90 8.84 9.70
C GLY A 114 -10.97 9.73 10.93
N THR A 115 -10.87 9.19 12.16
CA THR A 115 -10.79 10.00 13.38
C THR A 115 -9.55 10.90 13.32
N ASP A 116 -9.74 12.22 13.50
CA ASP A 116 -8.64 13.17 13.65
C ASP A 116 -7.94 12.97 14.99
N LEU A 117 -6.68 12.55 14.93
CA LEU A 117 -5.85 12.33 16.11
C LEU A 117 -5.09 13.58 16.55
N SER A 118 -4.86 14.50 15.63
CA SER A 118 -4.07 15.72 15.86
C SER A 118 -4.93 16.91 16.26
N GLY A 119 -6.26 16.83 16.14
CA GLY A 119 -7.17 17.94 16.41
C GLY A 119 -7.09 19.11 15.41
N ASN A 120 -6.21 19.02 14.41
CA ASN A 120 -6.04 20.00 13.33
C ASN A 120 -6.17 19.41 11.93
N GLY A 121 -6.65 18.16 11.83
CA GLY A 121 -6.86 17.44 10.58
C GLY A 121 -5.56 17.01 9.88
N ARG A 122 -4.40 17.09 10.51
CA ARG A 122 -3.12 16.69 9.93
C ARG A 122 -2.88 15.18 10.03
N VAL A 123 -3.32 14.56 11.11
CA VAL A 123 -3.12 13.12 11.35
C VAL A 123 -4.46 12.48 11.64
N THR A 124 -4.84 11.52 10.81
CA THR A 124 -6.06 10.74 11.01
C THR A 124 -5.73 9.27 11.21
N MET A 125 -6.59 8.59 11.95
CA MET A 125 -6.48 7.15 12.14
C MET A 125 -6.94 6.41 10.90
N GLY A 126 -6.14 5.44 10.46
CA GLY A 126 -6.45 4.54 9.37
C GLY A 126 -6.75 3.12 9.82
N ALA A 127 -6.30 2.14 9.05
CA ALA A 127 -6.63 0.75 9.20
C ALA A 127 -5.70 -0.02 10.16
N ALA A 128 -6.20 -1.13 10.67
CA ALA A 128 -5.39 -2.21 11.25
C ALA A 128 -4.68 -2.98 10.13
N LYS A 129 -3.33 -3.00 10.14
CA LYS A 129 -2.51 -3.56 9.06
C LYS A 129 -1.96 -4.94 9.40
N LEU A 130 -2.17 -5.90 8.48
CA LEU A 130 -1.66 -7.26 8.53
C LEU A 130 -1.00 -7.65 7.20
N TRP A 131 -0.43 -8.85 7.15
CA TRP A 131 0.17 -9.47 5.95
C TRP A 131 -0.40 -10.87 5.75
N ALA A 132 -0.64 -11.26 4.49
CA ALA A 132 -1.08 -12.61 4.12
C ALA A 132 0.01 -13.39 3.37
N ASP A 133 0.81 -12.74 2.55
CA ASP A 133 1.90 -13.34 1.78
C ASP A 133 3.15 -12.46 1.75
N GLY A 134 4.12 -12.82 0.92
CA GLY A 134 5.36 -12.09 0.71
C GLY A 134 5.37 -11.24 -0.57
N ASP A 135 6.57 -11.02 -1.13
CA ASP A 135 6.83 -10.19 -2.32
C ASP A 135 7.20 -11.10 -3.52
N PRO A 136 6.59 -10.93 -4.70
CA PRO A 136 6.93 -11.70 -5.90
C PRO A 136 8.38 -11.60 -6.33
N ARG A 137 9.07 -10.47 -6.09
CA ARG A 137 10.50 -10.31 -6.40
C ARG A 137 11.41 -11.16 -5.54
N GLY A 138 11.00 -11.45 -4.31
CA GLY A 138 11.66 -12.41 -3.42
C GLY A 138 11.16 -13.84 -3.61
N HIS A 139 10.31 -14.09 -4.61
CA HIS A 139 9.61 -15.37 -4.83
C HIS A 139 8.78 -15.83 -3.61
N THR A 140 8.37 -14.90 -2.74
CA THR A 140 7.58 -15.21 -1.54
C THR A 140 6.10 -14.78 -1.65
N GLY A 141 5.71 -14.02 -2.69
CA GLY A 141 4.30 -13.79 -2.99
C GLY A 141 3.60 -15.11 -3.31
N TYR A 142 2.44 -15.38 -2.70
CA TYR A 142 1.77 -16.67 -2.84
C TYR A 142 0.83 -16.71 -4.04
N PHE A 143 1.07 -17.67 -4.95
CA PHE A 143 0.29 -17.88 -6.17
C PHE A 143 -0.49 -19.20 -6.12
N LEU A 144 -1.63 -19.26 -6.83
CA LEU A 144 -2.42 -20.48 -7.01
C LEU A 144 -1.72 -21.49 -7.92
N GLU A 145 -0.92 -21.01 -8.89
CA GLU A 145 -0.09 -21.81 -9.77
C GLU A 145 1.41 -21.61 -9.46
N PRO A 146 2.28 -22.60 -9.71
CA PRO A 146 3.71 -22.50 -9.45
C PRO A 146 4.37 -21.30 -10.15
N TYR A 147 5.46 -20.81 -9.56
CA TYR A 147 6.35 -19.88 -10.25
C TYR A 147 6.98 -20.56 -11.46
N PRO A 148 7.03 -19.90 -12.64
CA PRO A 148 7.62 -20.50 -13.84
C PRO A 148 9.15 -20.59 -13.76
N PHE A 149 9.76 -19.73 -12.94
CA PHE A 149 11.21 -19.64 -12.79
C PHE A 149 11.56 -19.55 -11.30
N VAL A 150 11.98 -20.66 -10.73
CA VAL A 150 12.39 -20.74 -9.31
C VAL A 150 13.76 -21.37 -9.16
N ASP A 151 14.38 -21.11 -8.04
CA ASP A 151 15.55 -21.84 -7.58
C ASP A 151 15.22 -23.34 -7.52
N PRO A 152 16.04 -24.21 -8.15
CA PRO A 152 15.83 -25.65 -8.11
C PRO A 152 15.72 -26.22 -6.68
N ALA A 153 16.31 -25.56 -5.68
CA ALA A 153 16.19 -25.97 -4.29
C ALA A 153 14.77 -25.82 -3.72
N LYS A 154 13.94 -24.94 -4.29
CA LYS A 154 12.54 -24.75 -3.88
C LYS A 154 11.57 -25.72 -4.55
N GLY A 155 12.00 -26.42 -5.60
CA GLY A 155 11.20 -27.41 -6.34
C GLY A 155 10.25 -26.80 -7.38
N ALA A 156 9.83 -27.63 -8.33
CA ALA A 156 9.02 -27.20 -9.48
C ALA A 156 7.58 -26.74 -9.13
N ASP A 157 7.04 -27.19 -7.99
CA ASP A 157 5.69 -26.87 -7.53
C ASP A 157 5.65 -25.69 -6.56
N TYR A 158 6.77 -24.95 -6.43
CA TYR A 158 6.84 -23.83 -5.50
C TYR A 158 5.92 -22.68 -5.93
N ARG A 159 5.07 -22.25 -5.00
CA ARG A 159 4.02 -21.24 -5.23
C ARG A 159 4.19 -19.97 -4.42
N GLY A 160 5.30 -19.81 -3.69
CA GLY A 160 5.50 -18.75 -2.70
C GLY A 160 5.09 -19.18 -1.30
N GLU A 161 4.88 -18.19 -0.44
CA GLU A 161 4.64 -18.40 0.99
C GLU A 161 3.39 -17.64 1.44
N PHE A 162 2.55 -18.26 2.25
CA PHE A 162 1.45 -17.60 2.94
C PHE A 162 1.63 -17.65 4.46
N LEU A 163 1.16 -16.63 5.14
CA LEU A 163 1.34 -16.50 6.59
C LEU A 163 0.22 -17.17 7.39
N TYR A 164 -0.97 -17.27 6.82
CA TYR A 164 -2.15 -17.80 7.47
C TYR A 164 -3.02 -18.58 6.48
N THR A 165 -3.61 -19.65 6.93
CA THR A 165 -4.80 -20.22 6.29
C THR A 165 -5.98 -19.26 6.42
N VAL A 166 -7.06 -19.48 5.68
CA VAL A 166 -8.28 -18.66 5.79
C VAL A 166 -8.85 -18.69 7.21
N ASP A 167 -8.87 -19.85 7.85
CA ASP A 167 -9.42 -20.01 9.21
C ASP A 167 -8.59 -19.25 10.24
N GLU A 168 -7.27 -19.37 10.20
CA GLU A 168 -6.35 -18.63 11.09
C GLU A 168 -6.44 -17.12 10.87
N LEU A 169 -6.58 -16.68 9.62
CA LEU A 169 -6.73 -15.27 9.32
C LEU A 169 -8.06 -14.74 9.86
N VAL A 170 -9.17 -15.46 9.64
CA VAL A 170 -10.49 -15.09 10.17
C VAL A 170 -10.48 -15.02 11.70
N GLU A 171 -9.87 -16.01 12.39
CA GLU A 171 -9.73 -15.98 13.85
C GLU A 171 -9.04 -14.71 14.34
N LYS A 172 -7.98 -14.29 13.67
CA LYS A 172 -7.23 -13.07 14.01
C LYS A 172 -8.00 -11.78 13.75
N ILE A 173 -8.67 -11.68 12.59
CA ILE A 173 -9.25 -10.41 12.16
C ILE A 173 -10.72 -10.22 12.57
N LEU A 174 -11.45 -11.28 12.96
CA LEU A 174 -12.84 -11.16 13.39
C LEU A 174 -13.01 -10.28 14.64
N PRO A 175 -12.17 -10.37 15.68
CA PRO A 175 -12.23 -9.45 16.82
C PRO A 175 -11.98 -7.98 16.39
N ILE A 176 -11.01 -7.75 15.50
CA ILE A 176 -10.68 -6.43 14.94
C ILE A 176 -11.87 -5.87 14.15
N HIS A 177 -12.47 -6.71 13.31
CA HIS A 177 -13.67 -6.36 12.55
C HIS A 177 -14.85 -6.01 13.45
N LYS A 178 -15.15 -6.84 14.47
CA LYS A 178 -16.22 -6.59 15.45
C LYS A 178 -16.01 -5.31 16.26
N ALA A 179 -14.76 -4.94 16.52
CA ALA A 179 -14.41 -3.70 17.21
C ALA A 179 -14.56 -2.44 16.33
N GLY A 180 -15.03 -2.57 15.08
CA GLY A 180 -15.30 -1.43 14.21
C GLY A 180 -14.13 -1.02 13.31
N TRP A 181 -12.96 -1.64 13.41
CA TRP A 181 -11.79 -1.27 12.63
C TRP A 181 -11.93 -1.57 11.14
N GLN A 182 -11.38 -0.69 10.32
CA GLN A 182 -10.99 -1.04 8.97
C GLN A 182 -9.76 -1.95 9.04
N ILE A 183 -9.69 -2.93 8.15
CA ILE A 183 -8.58 -3.88 8.09
C ILE A 183 -7.91 -3.73 6.72
N ALA A 184 -6.58 -3.66 6.72
CA ALA A 184 -5.75 -3.56 5.52
C ALA A 184 -4.75 -4.72 5.50
N ILE A 185 -4.90 -5.64 4.56
CA ILE A 185 -4.05 -6.84 4.48
C ILE A 185 -3.19 -6.79 3.23
N HIS A 186 -1.87 -6.91 3.41
CA HIS A 186 -0.92 -7.11 2.33
C HIS A 186 -1.18 -8.47 1.65
N ALA A 187 -1.43 -8.46 0.36
CA ALA A 187 -1.52 -9.63 -0.48
C ALA A 187 -1.12 -9.30 -1.92
N ASN A 188 -0.11 -9.98 -2.43
CA ASN A 188 0.47 -9.75 -3.75
C ASN A 188 0.04 -10.78 -4.79
N GLY A 189 0.30 -12.06 -4.52
CA GLY A 189 -0.07 -13.15 -5.42
C GLY A 189 -1.57 -13.46 -5.38
N ASP A 190 -2.08 -14.03 -6.46
CA ASP A 190 -3.50 -14.42 -6.54
C ASP A 190 -3.92 -15.42 -5.46
N GLY A 191 -3.01 -16.26 -4.98
CA GLY A 191 -3.24 -17.16 -3.84
C GLY A 191 -3.36 -16.41 -2.52
N GLY A 192 -2.48 -15.42 -2.26
CA GLY A 192 -2.58 -14.54 -1.09
C GLY A 192 -3.85 -13.71 -1.11
N ILE A 193 -4.20 -13.16 -2.28
CA ILE A 193 -5.45 -12.41 -2.50
C ILE A 193 -6.66 -13.31 -2.28
N GLU A 194 -6.60 -14.59 -2.69
CA GLU A 194 -7.69 -15.55 -2.46
C GLU A 194 -7.94 -15.78 -0.97
N ILE A 195 -6.88 -15.99 -0.18
CA ILE A 195 -7.00 -16.13 1.28
C ILE A 195 -7.68 -14.91 1.90
N VAL A 196 -7.27 -13.71 1.51
CA VAL A 196 -7.83 -12.45 2.02
C VAL A 196 -9.28 -12.26 1.58
N THR A 197 -9.59 -12.58 0.32
CA THR A 197 -10.96 -12.49 -0.22
C THR A 197 -11.91 -13.38 0.55
N GLN A 198 -11.56 -14.66 0.72
CA GLN A 198 -12.38 -15.60 1.51
C GLN A 198 -12.53 -15.15 2.97
N ALA A 199 -11.46 -14.64 3.57
CA ALA A 199 -11.52 -14.14 4.92
C ALA A 199 -12.51 -12.96 5.04
N TYR A 200 -12.48 -11.98 4.13
CA TYR A 200 -13.41 -10.85 4.14
C TYR A 200 -14.86 -11.28 3.86
N GLU A 201 -15.10 -12.23 2.96
CA GLU A 201 -16.43 -12.83 2.76
C GLU A 201 -16.97 -13.45 4.06
N ARG A 202 -16.13 -14.21 4.75
CA ARG A 202 -16.53 -14.85 6.04
C ARG A 202 -16.76 -13.82 7.14
N LEU A 203 -16.00 -12.71 7.21
CA LEU A 203 -16.28 -11.62 8.14
C LEU A 203 -17.69 -11.07 7.94
N GLN A 204 -18.08 -10.83 6.69
CA GLN A 204 -19.41 -10.32 6.36
C GLN A 204 -20.53 -11.34 6.67
N GLN A 205 -20.26 -12.64 6.54
CA GLN A 205 -21.20 -13.69 6.94
C GLN A 205 -21.35 -13.77 8.46
N LEU A 206 -20.22 -13.69 9.21
CA LEU A 206 -20.20 -13.84 10.66
C LEU A 206 -20.64 -12.57 11.41
N HIS A 207 -20.36 -11.41 10.86
CA HIS A 207 -20.68 -10.11 11.44
C HIS A 207 -20.82 -9.05 10.34
N PRO A 208 -22.00 -8.87 9.73
CA PRO A 208 -22.20 -7.95 8.63
C PRO A 208 -21.84 -6.49 8.98
N ARG A 209 -20.97 -5.87 8.18
CA ARG A 209 -20.61 -4.45 8.27
C ARG A 209 -20.55 -3.85 6.85
N PRO A 210 -21.67 -3.32 6.31
CA PRO A 210 -21.77 -2.94 4.89
C PRO A 210 -20.82 -1.83 4.46
N ASN A 211 -20.31 -1.02 5.40
CA ASN A 211 -19.34 0.06 5.10
C ASN A 211 -18.00 -0.17 5.83
N ALA A 212 -17.53 -1.40 5.92
CA ALA A 212 -16.23 -1.70 6.56
C ALA A 212 -15.04 -1.21 5.74
N ARG A 213 -15.17 -1.15 4.42
CA ARG A 213 -14.16 -0.71 3.45
C ARG A 213 -12.78 -1.34 3.70
N HIS A 214 -12.75 -2.64 3.95
CA HIS A 214 -11.48 -3.37 4.12
C HIS A 214 -10.62 -3.28 2.88
N LEU A 215 -9.29 -3.29 3.03
CA LEU A 215 -8.34 -3.05 1.96
C LEU A 215 -7.48 -4.29 1.69
N VAL A 216 -7.24 -4.58 0.42
CA VAL A 216 -6.19 -5.50 -0.03
C VAL A 216 -5.03 -4.66 -0.52
N ILE A 217 -3.96 -4.61 0.27
CA ILE A 217 -2.78 -3.78 -0.02
C ILE A 217 -1.89 -4.51 -1.03
N HIS A 218 -1.39 -3.77 -1.99
CA HIS A 218 -0.67 -4.15 -3.19
C HIS A 218 -1.57 -4.77 -4.26
N CYS A 219 -2.28 -5.85 -3.95
CA CYS A 219 -3.26 -6.47 -4.84
C CYS A 219 -2.75 -6.58 -6.29
N GLN A 220 -1.50 -7.09 -6.46
CA GLN A 220 -0.80 -6.99 -7.75
C GLN A 220 -1.37 -7.91 -8.82
N TYR A 221 -1.82 -9.12 -8.43
CA TYR A 221 -2.22 -10.17 -9.38
C TYR A 221 -3.63 -10.71 -9.13
N PRO A 222 -4.66 -9.88 -8.87
CA PRO A 222 -6.01 -10.40 -8.68
C PRO A 222 -6.59 -10.90 -10.00
N SER A 223 -7.39 -11.97 -9.93
CA SER A 223 -8.29 -12.34 -11.02
C SER A 223 -9.53 -11.43 -11.04
N TYR A 224 -10.21 -11.37 -12.18
CA TYR A 224 -11.49 -10.66 -12.31
C TYR A 224 -12.52 -11.14 -11.29
N SER A 225 -12.62 -12.47 -11.11
CA SER A 225 -13.52 -13.08 -10.12
C SER A 225 -13.21 -12.64 -8.70
N GLN A 226 -11.94 -12.53 -8.33
CA GLN A 226 -11.55 -12.04 -7.00
C GLN A 226 -11.95 -10.57 -6.82
N LEU A 227 -11.79 -9.71 -7.82
CA LEU A 227 -12.26 -8.32 -7.76
C LEU A 227 -13.80 -8.23 -7.61
N GLN A 228 -14.57 -9.08 -8.31
CA GLN A 228 -16.02 -9.17 -8.13
C GLN A 228 -16.40 -9.56 -6.70
N ARG A 229 -15.72 -10.55 -6.13
CA ARG A 229 -15.96 -11.04 -4.78
C ARG A 229 -15.55 -10.00 -3.71
N LEU A 230 -14.43 -9.31 -3.89
CA LEU A 230 -14.02 -8.19 -3.03
C LEU A 230 -15.08 -7.09 -3.05
N LYS A 231 -15.58 -6.70 -4.23
CA LYS A 231 -16.69 -5.74 -4.34
C LYS A 231 -17.91 -6.20 -3.54
N ALA A 232 -18.32 -7.44 -3.70
CA ALA A 232 -19.47 -8.02 -2.99
C ALA A 232 -19.26 -8.03 -1.46
N ALA A 233 -18.03 -8.25 -1.00
CA ALA A 233 -17.65 -8.19 0.41
C ALA A 233 -17.46 -6.77 0.96
N GLY A 234 -17.59 -5.72 0.13
CA GLY A 234 -17.32 -4.33 0.52
C GLY A 234 -15.85 -4.07 0.83
N ALA A 235 -14.94 -4.80 0.15
CA ALA A 235 -13.51 -4.66 0.25
C ALA A 235 -12.92 -4.10 -1.04
N TYR A 236 -11.76 -3.44 -0.95
CA TYR A 236 -11.22 -2.60 -2.03
C TYR A 236 -9.73 -2.84 -2.26
N PRO A 237 -9.26 -2.85 -3.52
CA PRO A 237 -7.85 -2.99 -3.83
C PRO A 237 -7.11 -1.66 -3.69
N CYS A 238 -5.90 -1.73 -3.15
CA CYS A 238 -4.91 -0.67 -3.19
C CYS A 238 -3.78 -1.14 -4.11
N PHE A 239 -3.80 -0.74 -5.38
CA PHE A 239 -2.89 -1.26 -6.38
C PHE A 239 -1.48 -0.68 -6.28
N PHE A 240 -0.49 -1.55 -6.10
CA PHE A 240 0.92 -1.19 -6.16
C PHE A 240 1.40 -1.19 -7.63
N ILE A 241 0.99 -0.19 -8.41
CA ILE A 241 1.23 -0.16 -9.86
C ILE A 241 2.65 0.25 -10.24
N SER A 242 3.36 1.02 -9.40
CA SER A 242 4.68 1.56 -9.71
C SER A 242 5.73 0.51 -10.15
N PRO A 243 5.72 -0.74 -9.63
CA PRO A 243 6.62 -1.79 -10.10
C PRO A 243 6.50 -2.11 -11.59
N LEU A 244 5.33 -1.95 -12.19
CA LEU A 244 5.17 -2.17 -13.63
C LEU A 244 6.06 -1.21 -14.44
N TYR A 245 6.12 0.05 -14.03
CA TYR A 245 7.00 1.04 -14.64
C TYR A 245 8.48 0.75 -14.36
N HIS A 246 8.84 0.53 -13.09
CA HIS A 246 10.24 0.42 -12.69
C HIS A 246 10.87 -0.92 -13.04
N TRP A 247 10.10 -2.02 -12.98
CA TRP A 247 10.59 -3.41 -12.99
C TRP A 247 9.71 -4.38 -13.78
N GLY A 248 8.92 -3.92 -14.75
CA GLY A 248 8.02 -4.78 -15.53
C GLY A 248 8.72 -6.00 -16.12
N GLU A 249 9.93 -5.82 -16.69
CA GLU A 249 10.73 -6.91 -17.26
C GLU A 249 11.23 -7.89 -16.18
N ILE A 250 11.56 -7.39 -15.01
CA ILE A 250 11.99 -8.22 -13.87
C ILE A 250 10.82 -9.07 -13.38
N HIS A 251 9.64 -8.45 -13.22
CA HIS A 251 8.42 -9.19 -12.89
C HIS A 251 8.09 -10.26 -13.93
N ALA A 252 8.17 -9.94 -15.23
CA ALA A 252 7.96 -10.92 -16.29
C ALA A 252 8.94 -12.09 -16.22
N GLY A 253 10.18 -11.84 -15.82
CA GLY A 253 11.18 -12.87 -15.57
C GLY A 253 10.84 -13.78 -14.38
N TYR A 254 10.22 -13.25 -13.33
CA TYR A 254 9.94 -14.01 -12.11
C TYR A 254 8.58 -14.72 -12.12
N VAL A 255 7.53 -14.04 -12.57
CA VAL A 255 6.17 -14.57 -12.48
C VAL A 255 5.58 -14.99 -13.83
N GLY A 256 6.28 -14.72 -14.92
CA GLY A 256 5.83 -14.98 -16.29
C GLY A 256 5.06 -13.81 -16.90
N ALA A 257 5.14 -13.69 -18.23
CA ALA A 257 4.55 -12.58 -18.99
C ALA A 257 3.01 -12.53 -18.87
N ASP A 258 2.35 -13.69 -18.86
CA ASP A 258 0.88 -13.78 -18.78
C ASP A 258 0.35 -13.22 -17.45
N ARG A 259 1.05 -13.47 -16.34
CA ARG A 259 0.68 -12.87 -15.05
C ARG A 259 0.91 -11.37 -15.06
N VAL A 260 2.04 -10.89 -15.63
CA VAL A 260 2.34 -9.45 -15.68
C VAL A 260 1.36 -8.70 -16.58
N ALA A 261 0.80 -9.33 -17.60
CA ALA A 261 -0.27 -8.75 -18.41
C ALA A 261 -1.47 -8.34 -17.56
N ARG A 262 -1.75 -9.05 -16.47
CA ARG A 262 -2.83 -8.75 -15.51
C ARG A 262 -2.37 -8.00 -14.26
N PHE A 263 -1.16 -7.49 -14.25
CA PHE A 263 -0.63 -6.75 -13.09
C PHE A 263 -1.46 -5.51 -12.77
N CYS A 264 -2.01 -5.41 -11.54
CA CYS A 264 -2.86 -4.31 -11.10
C CYS A 264 -3.94 -3.99 -12.16
N PRO A 265 -4.97 -4.83 -12.35
CA PRO A 265 -5.93 -4.73 -13.43
C PRO A 265 -6.93 -3.59 -13.19
N CYS A 266 -6.48 -2.36 -13.50
CA CYS A 266 -7.24 -1.14 -13.27
C CYS A 266 -8.51 -1.07 -14.13
N HIS A 267 -8.46 -1.55 -15.38
CA HIS A 267 -9.62 -1.57 -16.27
C HIS A 267 -10.72 -2.50 -15.73
N ASP A 268 -10.36 -3.69 -15.28
CA ASP A 268 -11.32 -4.63 -14.68
C ASP A 268 -12.01 -4.00 -13.44
N ALA A 269 -11.26 -3.27 -12.61
CA ALA A 269 -11.82 -2.57 -11.47
C ALA A 269 -12.76 -1.43 -11.89
N ASP A 270 -12.40 -0.65 -12.92
CA ASP A 270 -13.26 0.38 -13.51
C ASP A 270 -14.55 -0.21 -14.09
N GLU A 271 -14.46 -1.30 -14.86
CA GLU A 271 -15.62 -2.00 -15.42
C GLU A 271 -16.57 -2.49 -14.33
N LEU A 272 -16.03 -3.02 -13.26
CA LEU A 272 -16.81 -3.42 -12.09
C LEU A 272 -17.37 -2.23 -11.29
N GLY A 273 -16.95 -0.99 -11.56
CA GLY A 273 -17.25 0.17 -10.70
C GLY A 273 -16.75 -0.05 -9.28
N LEU A 274 -15.59 -0.68 -9.12
CA LEU A 274 -14.92 -0.94 -7.86
C LEU A 274 -13.86 0.14 -7.62
N PRO A 275 -14.05 1.07 -6.68
CA PRO A 275 -13.03 2.05 -6.34
C PRO A 275 -11.72 1.39 -5.91
N TYR A 276 -10.61 1.94 -6.36
CA TYR A 276 -9.25 1.54 -5.98
C TYR A 276 -8.37 2.77 -5.84
N ASN A 277 -7.26 2.65 -5.13
CA ASN A 277 -6.20 3.64 -5.20
C ASN A 277 -4.93 3.07 -5.83
N LEU A 278 -4.03 3.97 -6.21
CA LEU A 278 -2.68 3.65 -6.66
C LEU A 278 -1.68 4.07 -5.58
N HIS A 279 -0.63 3.28 -5.36
CA HIS A 279 0.40 3.61 -4.38
C HIS A 279 1.82 3.25 -4.85
N THR A 280 2.84 3.82 -4.19
CA THR A 280 4.26 3.65 -4.51
C THR A 280 4.98 2.70 -3.57
N ASP A 281 4.41 2.44 -2.39
CA ASP A 281 5.06 1.68 -1.31
C ASP A 281 6.47 2.24 -1.00
N ALA A 282 6.57 3.57 -0.90
CA ALA A 282 7.86 4.22 -0.63
C ALA A 282 8.47 3.72 0.70
N PRO A 283 9.78 3.44 0.75
CA PRO A 283 10.81 3.73 -0.26
C PRO A 283 11.03 2.62 -1.30
N ILE A 284 10.14 1.63 -1.39
CA ILE A 284 10.28 0.49 -2.34
C ILE A 284 10.34 1.00 -3.78
N THR A 285 9.44 1.93 -4.16
CA THR A 285 9.59 2.73 -5.37
C THR A 285 9.63 4.22 -5.01
N PRO A 286 10.21 5.06 -5.88
CA PRO A 286 10.19 6.51 -5.68
C PRO A 286 8.78 7.04 -5.54
N VAL A 287 8.64 8.11 -4.74
CA VAL A 287 7.38 8.83 -4.55
C VAL A 287 7.10 9.67 -5.80
N ASP A 288 6.16 9.24 -6.63
CA ASP A 288 5.73 9.99 -7.81
C ASP A 288 4.31 9.56 -8.25
N PRO A 289 3.25 10.31 -7.90
CA PRO A 289 1.88 10.01 -8.31
C PRO A 289 1.67 10.11 -9.83
N LEU A 290 2.42 10.98 -10.53
CA LEU A 290 2.27 11.13 -11.98
C LEU A 290 2.84 9.94 -12.75
N ILE A 291 3.90 9.28 -12.24
CA ILE A 291 4.36 7.98 -12.76
C ILE A 291 3.25 6.92 -12.58
N GLN A 292 2.55 6.90 -11.45
CA GLN A 292 1.45 5.95 -11.24
C GLN A 292 0.32 6.17 -12.24
N VAL A 293 -0.10 7.43 -12.42
CA VAL A 293 -1.13 7.82 -13.39
C VAL A 293 -0.69 7.44 -14.80
N CYS A 294 0.53 7.83 -15.21
CA CYS A 294 1.10 7.48 -16.51
C CYS A 294 1.11 5.97 -16.74
N THR A 295 1.55 5.20 -15.74
CA THR A 295 1.63 3.73 -15.82
C THR A 295 0.25 3.09 -15.97
N ALA A 296 -0.76 3.57 -15.22
CA ALA A 296 -2.13 3.07 -15.32
C ALA A 296 -2.74 3.35 -16.72
N VAL A 297 -2.38 4.49 -17.34
CA VAL A 297 -2.87 4.90 -18.66
C VAL A 297 -2.13 4.20 -19.80
N THR A 298 -0.80 4.07 -19.71
CA THR A 298 0.02 3.57 -20.81
C THR A 298 0.39 2.10 -20.68
N ARG A 299 0.37 1.56 -19.50
CA ARG A 299 0.83 0.19 -19.18
C ARG A 299 2.28 -0.07 -19.59
N THR A 300 3.09 0.99 -19.69
CA THR A 300 4.43 0.95 -20.27
C THR A 300 5.51 1.03 -19.19
N SER A 301 6.47 0.09 -19.23
CA SER A 301 7.65 0.14 -18.38
C SER A 301 8.58 1.27 -18.78
N ARG A 302 9.53 1.63 -17.91
CA ARG A 302 10.57 2.63 -18.25
C ARG A 302 11.51 2.21 -19.39
N LYS A 303 11.50 0.94 -19.78
CA LYS A 303 12.23 0.42 -20.94
C LYS A 303 11.40 0.41 -22.22
N GLY A 304 10.13 0.84 -22.15
CA GLY A 304 9.23 0.94 -23.29
C GLY A 304 8.42 -0.34 -23.58
N THR A 305 8.50 -1.37 -22.74
CA THR A 305 7.68 -2.58 -22.90
C THR A 305 6.27 -2.34 -22.38
N VAL A 306 5.26 -2.69 -23.17
CA VAL A 306 3.85 -2.60 -22.80
C VAL A 306 3.37 -3.93 -22.21
N TYR A 307 2.72 -3.88 -21.04
CA TYR A 307 2.19 -5.06 -20.35
C TYR A 307 0.69 -4.96 -20.15
N GLY A 308 -0.09 -5.88 -20.75
CA GLY A 308 -1.54 -5.92 -20.62
C GLY A 308 -2.21 -4.60 -21.02
N PRO A 309 -2.13 -4.18 -22.31
CA PRO A 309 -2.72 -2.91 -22.75
C PRO A 309 -4.24 -2.86 -22.57
N ASP A 310 -4.90 -3.99 -22.48
CA ASP A 310 -6.32 -4.16 -22.15
C ASP A 310 -6.67 -3.68 -20.72
N GLN A 311 -5.68 -3.59 -19.86
CA GLN A 311 -5.84 -3.08 -18.49
C GLN A 311 -5.54 -1.57 -18.37
N ALA A 312 -5.34 -0.86 -19.47
CA ALA A 312 -5.18 0.58 -19.50
C ALA A 312 -6.50 1.30 -19.16
N VAL A 313 -6.38 2.40 -18.43
CA VAL A 313 -7.51 3.25 -18.04
C VAL A 313 -7.36 4.67 -18.56
N THR A 314 -8.43 5.48 -18.51
CA THR A 314 -8.34 6.89 -18.87
C THR A 314 -7.52 7.68 -17.84
N ALA A 315 -6.90 8.79 -18.26
CA ALA A 315 -6.19 9.68 -17.35
C ALA A 315 -7.11 10.20 -16.22
N MET A 316 -8.39 10.41 -16.50
CA MET A 316 -9.36 10.82 -15.48
C MET A 316 -9.60 9.70 -14.44
N SER A 317 -9.71 8.44 -14.86
CA SER A 317 -9.87 7.32 -13.93
C SER A 317 -8.62 7.17 -13.05
N ALA A 318 -7.42 7.21 -13.64
CA ALA A 318 -6.16 7.14 -12.90
C ALA A 318 -5.98 8.31 -11.92
N LEU A 319 -6.39 9.54 -12.30
CA LEU A 319 -6.38 10.70 -11.39
C LEU A 319 -7.37 10.52 -10.23
N ARG A 320 -8.55 9.95 -10.46
CA ARG A 320 -9.51 9.63 -9.39
C ARG A 320 -8.90 8.62 -8.40
N ALA A 321 -8.16 7.65 -8.89
CA ALA A 321 -7.51 6.64 -8.03
C ALA A 321 -6.47 7.24 -7.08
N VAL A 322 -5.76 8.31 -7.46
CA VAL A 322 -4.81 9.01 -6.59
C VAL A 322 -5.43 10.20 -5.82
N THR A 323 -6.72 10.44 -5.96
CA THR A 323 -7.42 11.56 -5.31
C THR A 323 -8.68 11.10 -4.58
N ILE A 324 -9.85 11.20 -5.22
CA ILE A 324 -11.14 10.97 -4.55
C ILE A 324 -11.34 9.51 -4.13
N HIS A 325 -10.85 8.53 -4.89
CA HIS A 325 -10.93 7.13 -4.47
C HIS A 325 -10.01 6.87 -3.28
N ALA A 326 -8.78 7.43 -3.28
CA ALA A 326 -7.89 7.34 -2.13
C ALA A 326 -8.52 7.93 -0.87
N ALA A 327 -9.18 9.10 -0.99
CA ALA A 327 -9.93 9.69 0.11
C ALA A 327 -11.10 8.80 0.57
N PHE A 328 -11.86 8.23 -0.38
CA PHE A 328 -12.96 7.30 -0.09
C PHE A 328 -12.48 6.07 0.68
N LEU A 329 -11.36 5.49 0.29
CA LEU A 329 -10.81 4.31 0.97
C LEU A 329 -10.37 4.60 2.43
N ASN A 330 -10.15 5.88 2.76
CA ASN A 330 -9.79 6.34 4.10
C ASN A 330 -10.96 7.01 4.85
N PHE A 331 -12.20 6.92 4.35
CA PHE A 331 -13.39 7.59 4.93
C PHE A 331 -13.31 9.12 4.97
N GLU A 332 -12.52 9.72 4.08
CA GLU A 332 -12.26 11.16 4.07
C GLU A 332 -12.78 11.87 2.79
N GLU A 333 -13.55 11.18 1.97
CA GLU A 333 -14.11 11.72 0.73
C GLU A 333 -15.02 12.94 0.93
N HIS A 334 -15.52 13.13 2.13
CA HIS A 334 -16.37 14.28 2.50
C HIS A 334 -15.55 15.54 2.82
N VAL A 335 -14.25 15.40 3.15
CA VAL A 335 -13.37 16.53 3.52
C VAL A 335 -12.23 16.78 2.55
N LYS A 336 -11.86 15.82 1.68
CA LYS A 336 -10.78 15.98 0.69
C LYS A 336 -10.97 15.10 -0.55
N GLY A 337 -9.98 15.07 -1.44
CA GLY A 337 -9.96 14.26 -2.67
C GLY A 337 -10.66 14.90 -3.88
N SER A 338 -11.27 16.07 -3.74
CA SER A 338 -11.84 16.86 -4.84
C SER A 338 -11.87 18.34 -4.49
N LEU A 339 -11.92 19.20 -5.51
CA LEU A 339 -12.00 20.67 -5.37
C LEU A 339 -13.45 21.16 -5.21
N THR A 340 -14.24 20.44 -4.44
CA THR A 340 -15.63 20.81 -4.13
C THR A 340 -15.66 21.80 -2.97
N PRO A 341 -16.44 22.89 -3.03
CA PRO A 341 -16.61 23.82 -1.91
C PRO A 341 -17.01 23.10 -0.62
N GLY A 342 -16.41 23.50 0.49
CA GLY A 342 -16.61 22.89 1.82
C GLY A 342 -15.57 21.82 2.19
N LYS A 343 -14.73 21.39 1.25
CA LYS A 343 -13.58 20.52 1.53
C LYS A 343 -12.32 21.33 1.85
N TYR A 344 -11.31 20.65 2.40
CA TYR A 344 -10.01 21.25 2.59
C TYR A 344 -9.43 21.79 1.28
N ALA A 345 -8.75 22.92 1.35
CA ALA A 345 -8.03 23.49 0.23
C ALA A 345 -6.68 22.77 0.02
N ASP A 346 -6.75 21.45 -0.16
CA ASP A 346 -5.62 20.57 -0.49
C ASP A 346 -5.55 20.48 -2.03
N MET A 347 -4.58 21.15 -2.64
CA MET A 347 -4.54 21.35 -4.08
C MET A 347 -3.11 21.24 -4.62
N VAL A 348 -3.01 20.88 -5.90
CA VAL A 348 -1.74 20.83 -6.62
C VAL A 348 -1.87 21.66 -7.90
N LEU A 349 -0.91 22.55 -8.13
CA LEU A 349 -0.76 23.27 -9.39
C LEU A 349 0.27 22.54 -10.24
N LEU A 350 -0.15 22.04 -11.38
CA LEU A 350 0.68 21.37 -12.38
C LEU A 350 1.03 22.33 -13.52
N ALA A 351 2.18 22.13 -14.17
CA ALA A 351 2.59 22.93 -15.31
C ALA A 351 1.72 22.69 -16.55
N GLU A 352 1.18 21.49 -16.69
CA GLU A 352 0.35 21.07 -17.82
C GLU A 352 -0.86 20.26 -17.34
N ASN A 353 -1.88 20.17 -18.20
CA ASN A 353 -3.09 19.42 -17.88
C ASN A 353 -2.90 17.93 -18.22
N PRO A 354 -2.88 17.02 -17.22
CA PRO A 354 -2.69 15.59 -17.44
C PRO A 354 -3.80 14.92 -18.27
N LEU A 355 -4.93 15.59 -18.48
CA LEU A 355 -6.03 15.09 -19.31
C LEU A 355 -5.84 15.39 -20.80
N THR A 356 -4.89 16.27 -21.18
CA THR A 356 -4.74 16.75 -22.56
C THR A 356 -3.34 16.55 -23.13
N VAL A 357 -2.32 16.32 -22.31
CA VAL A 357 -0.99 15.93 -22.78
C VAL A 357 -1.01 14.52 -23.36
N ALA A 358 -0.02 14.18 -24.20
CA ALA A 358 0.15 12.79 -24.63
C ALA A 358 0.38 11.88 -23.40
N PRO A 359 -0.26 10.71 -23.35
CA PRO A 359 -0.27 9.85 -22.16
C PRO A 359 1.12 9.54 -21.58
N GLU A 360 2.11 9.33 -22.45
CA GLU A 360 3.51 9.05 -22.09
C GLU A 360 4.21 10.23 -21.42
N HIS A 361 3.70 11.46 -21.57
CA HIS A 361 4.26 12.69 -20.97
C HIS A 361 3.61 13.05 -19.64
N ILE A 362 2.56 12.35 -19.19
CA ILE A 362 1.93 12.62 -17.90
C ILE A 362 2.96 12.59 -16.76
N LYS A 363 3.88 11.62 -16.78
CA LYS A 363 4.95 11.47 -15.79
C LYS A 363 5.96 12.60 -15.76
N ASP A 364 6.05 13.40 -16.84
CA ASP A 364 7.02 14.47 -17.00
C ASP A 364 6.44 15.85 -16.59
N ILE A 365 5.14 15.93 -16.27
CA ILE A 365 4.48 17.17 -15.88
C ILE A 365 5.06 17.66 -14.55
N ALA A 366 5.55 18.89 -14.54
CA ALA A 366 6.13 19.47 -13.34
C ALA A 366 5.03 19.88 -12.33
N VAL A 367 5.26 19.53 -11.05
CA VAL A 367 4.52 20.11 -9.93
C VAL A 367 5.07 21.52 -9.69
N LEU A 368 4.22 22.54 -9.81
CA LEU A 368 4.59 23.94 -9.60
C LEU A 368 4.38 24.38 -8.15
N ARG A 369 3.23 23.97 -7.56
CA ARG A 369 2.91 24.24 -6.15
C ARG A 369 2.04 23.15 -5.56
N THR A 370 2.22 22.95 -4.27
CA THR A 370 1.36 22.09 -3.46
C THR A 370 0.81 22.89 -2.29
N TYR A 371 -0.50 22.78 -2.08
CA TYR A 371 -1.22 23.47 -1.02
C TYR A 371 -1.86 22.44 -0.08
N VAL A 372 -1.76 22.66 1.22
CA VAL A 372 -2.43 21.86 2.24
C VAL A 372 -3.19 22.77 3.20
N GLY A 373 -4.53 22.66 3.19
CA GLY A 373 -5.38 23.59 3.96
C GLY A 373 -5.35 25.04 3.47
N GLY A 374 -4.90 25.27 2.23
CA GLY A 374 -4.70 26.60 1.65
C GLY A 374 -3.29 27.17 1.79
N ASP A 375 -2.47 26.61 2.67
CA ASP A 375 -1.08 27.03 2.85
C ASP A 375 -0.19 26.40 1.77
N VAL A 376 0.75 27.18 1.23
CA VAL A 376 1.76 26.69 0.29
C VAL A 376 2.80 25.87 1.06
N VAL A 377 2.83 24.56 0.83
CA VAL A 377 3.81 23.65 1.44
C VAL A 377 4.97 23.30 0.50
N TYR A 378 4.79 23.57 -0.78
CA TYR A 378 5.85 23.46 -1.80
C TYR A 378 5.63 24.48 -2.90
N SER A 379 6.72 25.08 -3.38
CA SER A 379 6.77 25.93 -4.58
C SER A 379 8.06 25.63 -5.35
N ARG A 380 7.93 25.29 -6.61
CA ARG A 380 9.06 25.09 -7.50
C ARG A 380 9.75 26.44 -7.72
N SER A 381 11.05 26.49 -7.46
CA SER A 381 11.93 27.63 -7.75
C SER A 381 12.16 27.82 -9.25
#